data_0377a4f91e464c9b56e240104de0fb07
#
_entry.id   0377a4f91e464c9b56e240104de0fb07
#
_cell.length_a   1.000
_cell.length_b   1.000
_cell.length_c   1.000
_cell.angle_alpha   90.00
_cell.angle_beta   90.00
_cell.angle_gamma   90.00
#
_symmetry.space_group_name_H-M   'P 1'
#
loop_
_entity.id
_entity.type
_entity.pdbx_description
1 polymer ?
#
loop_
_entity_poly.entity_id
_entity_poly.type
_entity_poly.pdbx_seq_one_letter_code
_entity_poly.pdbx_strand_id
1 'polypeptide(L)'
;MVIADVSDPGPARAGNVIVRPEAVGICGSDFHLFSGDVGALSGAHHFYPRIQGHEVSAIVEDPGDAATVNEGERVAIWPLLPCGGCYPCRTGRANVCPRFRLVGVHLDGGLQQRLEVPASTVFGVGDLDPDSTAFVEPASIAVHALTRGNVKPGEQAVVFGAGPIGLATTLAAAAAGARVTTVDPIPARRDLAKRLGAERVTWAPTQALTDEVRDWTNGEGPPLVVETSGETGVLPQALDLVSAAGRVVVVGMSSGTAGFRPGVFPEKEIDVLGSSCATAEDFLNAVHLVSANRASLAAIFSHHFPLTRAAEAFEFAMSRPPDAIKIVVTVN
;
A
#
# COMPACT_ATOMS: atom_id res chain seq x y z
N MET A 1 -6.01 2.30 -22.18
CA MET A 1 -5.95 3.68 -21.64
C MET A 1 -5.80 4.66 -22.80
N VAL A 2 -6.40 5.85 -22.71
CA VAL A 2 -6.34 6.89 -23.75
C VAL A 2 -6.01 8.20 -23.04
N ILE A 3 -5.08 8.97 -23.62
CA ILE A 3 -4.83 10.36 -23.19
C ILE A 3 -5.80 11.25 -23.96
N ALA A 4 -6.57 12.05 -23.24
CA ALA A 4 -7.59 12.92 -23.82
C ALA A 4 -7.76 14.19 -22.98
N ASP A 5 -8.23 15.25 -23.62
CA ASP A 5 -8.67 16.44 -22.90
C ASP A 5 -9.94 16.12 -22.10
N VAL A 6 -9.99 16.58 -20.86
CA VAL A 6 -11.13 16.43 -19.97
C VAL A 6 -11.61 17.80 -19.49
N SER A 7 -12.85 17.87 -19.03
CA SER A 7 -13.42 19.12 -18.52
C SER A 7 -12.66 19.59 -17.28
N ASP A 8 -12.30 20.87 -17.26
CA ASP A 8 -11.75 21.52 -16.09
C ASP A 8 -12.75 21.46 -14.92
N PRO A 9 -12.34 21.07 -13.69
CA PRO A 9 -13.24 21.05 -12.54
C PRO A 9 -13.76 22.43 -12.13
N GLY A 10 -13.11 23.51 -12.58
CA GLY A 10 -13.43 24.89 -12.16
C GLY A 10 -12.92 25.20 -10.76
N PRO A 11 -13.51 26.16 -10.03
CA PRO A 11 -13.20 26.46 -8.64
C PRO A 11 -13.69 25.34 -7.70
N ALA A 12 -13.05 25.21 -6.54
CA ALA A 12 -13.43 24.22 -5.54
C ALA A 12 -14.91 24.36 -5.10
N ARG A 13 -15.62 23.25 -5.10
CA ARG A 13 -16.96 23.17 -4.51
C ARG A 13 -16.88 23.14 -2.99
N ALA A 14 -17.95 23.54 -2.30
CA ALA A 14 -18.01 23.52 -0.84
C ALA A 14 -17.57 22.16 -0.25
N GLY A 15 -16.65 22.18 0.68
CA GLY A 15 -16.04 21.00 1.32
C GLY A 15 -14.99 20.27 0.50
N ASN A 16 -14.67 20.76 -0.70
CA ASN A 16 -13.64 20.20 -1.59
C ASN A 16 -12.46 21.17 -1.74
N VAL A 17 -11.38 20.65 -2.28
CA VAL A 17 -10.19 21.39 -2.71
C VAL A 17 -9.84 21.00 -4.14
N ILE A 18 -9.25 21.94 -4.90
CA ILE A 18 -8.60 21.63 -6.18
C ILE A 18 -7.12 21.45 -5.92
N VAL A 19 -6.61 20.36 -6.42
CA VAL A 19 -5.18 20.05 -6.36
C VAL A 19 -4.62 19.84 -7.77
N ARG A 20 -3.34 20.13 -7.94
CA ARG A 20 -2.58 19.85 -9.14
C ARG A 20 -1.63 18.67 -8.85
N PRO A 21 -1.96 17.45 -9.33
CA PRO A 21 -1.08 16.30 -9.17
C PRO A 21 0.32 16.55 -9.76
N GLU A 22 1.35 16.09 -9.07
CA GLU A 22 2.75 16.16 -9.52
C GLU A 22 3.31 14.77 -9.84
N ALA A 23 2.99 13.80 -9.00
CA ALA A 23 3.42 12.41 -9.13
C ALA A 23 2.30 11.47 -8.71
N VAL A 24 2.14 10.39 -9.46
CA VAL A 24 1.15 9.35 -9.20
C VAL A 24 1.81 7.98 -9.28
N GLY A 25 1.81 7.25 -8.18
CA GLY A 25 2.30 5.87 -8.16
C GLY A 25 1.33 4.92 -8.85
N ILE A 26 1.88 3.92 -9.54
CA ILE A 26 1.09 2.82 -10.11
C ILE A 26 1.01 1.70 -9.07
N CYS A 27 -0.22 1.28 -8.75
CA CYS A 27 -0.54 0.18 -7.86
C CYS A 27 -0.93 -1.09 -8.63
N GLY A 28 -0.71 -2.26 -8.04
CA GLY A 28 -1.18 -3.52 -8.61
C GLY A 28 -2.70 -3.58 -8.81
N SER A 29 -3.48 -2.88 -7.98
CA SER A 29 -4.94 -2.79 -8.10
C SER A 29 -5.40 -1.98 -9.33
N ASP A 30 -4.58 -1.06 -9.83
CA ASP A 30 -4.88 -0.30 -11.05
C ASP A 30 -4.93 -1.20 -12.30
N PHE A 31 -4.24 -2.35 -12.26
CA PHE A 31 -4.23 -3.29 -13.38
C PHE A 31 -5.60 -3.89 -13.68
N HIS A 32 -6.45 -4.06 -12.66
CA HIS A 32 -7.82 -4.54 -12.84
C HIS A 32 -8.65 -3.57 -13.68
N LEU A 33 -8.53 -2.26 -13.43
CA LEU A 33 -9.17 -1.24 -14.26
C LEU A 33 -8.55 -1.16 -15.66
N PHE A 34 -7.22 -1.22 -15.76
CA PHE A 34 -6.55 -1.14 -17.04
C PHE A 34 -6.87 -2.32 -17.97
N SER A 35 -6.91 -3.54 -17.42
CA SER A 35 -7.21 -4.76 -18.19
C SER A 35 -8.71 -5.00 -18.43
N GLY A 36 -9.60 -4.30 -17.72
CA GLY A 36 -11.04 -4.55 -17.76
C GLY A 36 -11.51 -5.69 -16.84
N ASP A 37 -10.62 -6.29 -16.07
CA ASP A 37 -10.96 -7.32 -15.06
C ASP A 37 -11.38 -6.66 -13.73
N VAL A 38 -12.54 -6.06 -13.75
CA VAL A 38 -13.09 -5.32 -12.59
C VAL A 38 -13.78 -6.22 -11.56
N GLY A 39 -13.84 -7.52 -11.79
CA GLY A 39 -14.49 -8.47 -10.88
C GLY A 39 -13.86 -8.54 -9.50
N ALA A 40 -12.56 -8.20 -9.38
CA ALA A 40 -11.85 -8.12 -8.11
C ALA A 40 -12.13 -6.81 -7.33
N LEU A 41 -12.72 -5.81 -7.97
CA LEU A 41 -13.03 -4.52 -7.37
C LEU A 41 -14.46 -4.53 -6.83
N SER A 42 -14.63 -4.51 -5.51
CA SER A 42 -15.95 -4.54 -4.90
C SER A 42 -16.73 -3.23 -5.09
N GLY A 43 -18.02 -3.34 -5.37
CA GLY A 43 -19.00 -2.28 -5.09
C GLY A 43 -19.31 -1.30 -6.19
N ALA A 44 -18.81 -1.40 -7.42
CA ALA A 44 -19.13 -0.45 -8.47
C ALA A 44 -19.64 -1.12 -9.76
N HIS A 45 -20.73 -0.62 -10.27
CA HIS A 45 -21.34 -1.08 -11.51
C HIS A 45 -20.96 -0.25 -12.75
N HIS A 46 -20.23 0.87 -12.56
CA HIS A 46 -19.82 1.79 -13.64
C HIS A 46 -18.41 2.33 -13.38
N PHE A 47 -17.39 1.59 -13.84
CA PHE A 47 -15.99 2.03 -13.68
C PHE A 47 -15.52 2.94 -14.81
N TYR A 48 -16.13 2.87 -16.00
CA TYR A 48 -15.65 3.59 -17.19
C TYR A 48 -16.68 4.61 -17.74
N PRO A 49 -16.22 5.71 -18.31
CA PRO A 49 -14.83 6.17 -18.34
C PRO A 49 -14.34 6.55 -16.95
N ARG A 50 -13.03 6.40 -16.68
CA ARG A 50 -12.42 6.72 -15.37
C ARG A 50 -10.98 7.19 -15.54
N ILE A 51 -10.63 8.30 -14.88
CA ILE A 51 -9.24 8.70 -14.69
C ILE A 51 -8.70 7.93 -13.49
N GLN A 52 -7.64 7.15 -13.71
CA GLN A 52 -7.02 6.30 -12.68
C GLN A 52 -6.02 7.08 -11.81
N GLY A 53 -5.41 6.37 -10.86
CA GLY A 53 -4.34 6.84 -9.98
C GLY A 53 -4.84 7.27 -8.60
N HIS A 54 -4.48 6.49 -7.59
CA HIS A 54 -4.89 6.70 -6.20
C HIS A 54 -3.72 6.94 -5.24
N GLU A 55 -2.48 6.78 -5.69
CA GLU A 55 -1.26 7.09 -4.95
C GLU A 55 -0.76 8.47 -5.42
N VAL A 56 -1.28 9.55 -4.83
CA VAL A 56 -1.17 10.89 -5.42
C VAL A 56 -0.38 11.84 -4.54
N SER A 57 0.66 12.43 -5.13
CA SER A 57 1.29 13.68 -4.68
C SER A 57 0.71 14.84 -5.46
N ALA A 58 0.32 15.91 -4.78
CA ALA A 58 -0.22 17.09 -5.44
C ALA A 58 0.14 18.39 -4.71
N ILE A 59 -0.02 19.52 -5.41
CA ILE A 59 0.01 20.87 -4.84
C ILE A 59 -1.44 21.38 -4.75
N VAL A 60 -1.80 21.95 -3.61
CA VAL A 60 -3.09 22.63 -3.46
C VAL A 60 -3.11 23.88 -4.36
N GLU A 61 -4.07 23.93 -5.26
CA GLU A 61 -4.27 25.07 -6.15
C GLU A 61 -5.38 26.00 -5.65
N ASP A 62 -6.51 25.42 -5.19
CA ASP A 62 -7.62 26.15 -4.60
C ASP A 62 -8.06 25.40 -3.33
N PRO A 63 -7.79 25.95 -2.15
CA PRO A 63 -8.20 25.33 -0.88
C PRO A 63 -9.72 25.42 -0.63
N GLY A 64 -10.47 26.15 -1.44
CA GLY A 64 -11.91 26.36 -1.23
C GLY A 64 -12.21 26.95 0.15
N ASP A 65 -13.12 26.31 0.88
CA ASP A 65 -13.46 26.63 2.27
C ASP A 65 -12.71 25.74 3.30
N ALA A 66 -11.74 24.95 2.87
CA ALA A 66 -10.97 24.08 3.76
C ALA A 66 -9.97 24.88 4.61
N ALA A 67 -10.09 24.76 5.94
CA ALA A 67 -9.17 25.40 6.89
C ALA A 67 -7.90 24.56 7.19
N THR A 68 -7.78 23.38 6.59
CA THR A 68 -6.73 22.40 6.93
C THR A 68 -5.52 22.43 6.02
N VAL A 69 -5.61 23.09 4.87
CA VAL A 69 -4.53 23.18 3.86
C VAL A 69 -4.50 24.59 3.27
N ASN A 70 -3.33 24.98 2.75
CA ASN A 70 -3.12 26.30 2.15
C ASN A 70 -2.79 26.16 0.66
N GLU A 71 -3.07 27.17 -0.13
CA GLU A 71 -2.62 27.26 -1.52
C GLU A 71 -1.09 27.14 -1.58
N GLY A 72 -0.59 26.35 -2.54
CA GLY A 72 0.83 26.07 -2.72
C GLY A 72 1.39 24.96 -1.82
N GLU A 73 0.61 24.45 -0.87
CA GLU A 73 1.05 23.36 0.02
C GLU A 73 1.09 22.02 -0.72
N ARG A 74 2.17 21.24 -0.52
CA ARG A 74 2.22 19.85 -1.02
C ARG A 74 1.45 18.93 -0.10
N VAL A 75 0.67 18.04 -0.73
CA VAL A 75 -0.26 17.15 -0.04
C VAL A 75 -0.22 15.75 -0.62
N ALA A 76 -0.44 14.75 0.23
CA ALA A 76 -0.80 13.39 -0.17
C ALA A 76 -2.31 13.21 -0.08
N ILE A 77 -2.87 12.41 -0.98
CA ILE A 77 -4.31 12.12 -1.01
C ILE A 77 -4.56 10.75 -0.36
N TRP A 78 -5.33 10.73 0.73
CA TRP A 78 -5.92 9.51 1.26
C TRP A 78 -7.13 9.14 0.39
N PRO A 79 -7.05 8.06 -0.43
CA PRO A 79 -8.03 7.88 -1.51
C PRO A 79 -9.39 7.40 -1.04
N LEU A 80 -9.55 6.98 0.23
CA LEU A 80 -10.73 6.29 0.73
C LEU A 80 -11.80 7.24 1.25
N LEU A 81 -13.03 7.09 0.76
CA LEU A 81 -14.22 7.84 1.15
C LEU A 81 -15.26 6.88 1.74
N PRO A 82 -15.26 6.64 3.06
CA PRO A 82 -16.21 5.75 3.71
C PRO A 82 -17.61 6.40 3.82
N CYS A 83 -18.64 5.58 3.96
CA CYS A 83 -20.02 6.10 4.07
C CYS A 83 -20.39 6.71 5.44
N GLY A 84 -19.55 6.53 6.46
CA GLY A 84 -19.72 7.03 7.82
C GLY A 84 -20.78 6.32 8.68
N GLY A 85 -21.75 5.61 8.09
CA GLY A 85 -22.91 5.09 8.83
C GLY A 85 -23.05 3.57 8.95
N CYS A 86 -22.22 2.76 8.28
CA CYS A 86 -22.29 1.29 8.35
C CYS A 86 -21.58 0.72 9.60
N TYR A 87 -21.73 -0.58 9.85
CA TYR A 87 -21.12 -1.22 11.01
C TYR A 87 -19.60 -0.99 11.10
N PRO A 88 -18.77 -1.25 10.06
CA PRO A 88 -17.35 -0.93 10.12
C PRO A 88 -17.05 0.54 10.44
N CYS A 89 -17.78 1.47 9.83
CA CYS A 89 -17.58 2.91 10.09
C CYS A 89 -17.84 3.28 11.56
N ARG A 90 -18.91 2.73 12.15
CA ARG A 90 -19.26 3.03 13.56
C ARG A 90 -18.34 2.33 14.57
N THR A 91 -17.59 1.30 14.14
CA THR A 91 -16.67 0.55 15.00
C THR A 91 -15.20 0.90 14.77
N GLY A 92 -14.93 2.06 14.11
CA GLY A 92 -13.55 2.54 13.87
C GLY A 92 -12.81 1.82 12.74
N ARG A 93 -13.52 1.01 11.93
CA ARG A 93 -12.94 0.26 10.79
C ARG A 93 -13.49 0.75 9.45
N ALA A 94 -13.49 2.07 9.28
CA ALA A 94 -14.01 2.73 8.08
C ALA A 94 -13.28 2.30 6.79
N ASN A 95 -12.04 1.84 6.90
CA ASN A 95 -11.23 1.30 5.81
C ASN A 95 -11.85 0.07 5.13
N VAL A 96 -12.72 -0.67 5.79
CA VAL A 96 -13.46 -1.82 5.23
C VAL A 96 -14.97 -1.53 5.10
N CYS A 97 -15.33 -0.28 4.88
CA CYS A 97 -16.71 0.12 4.61
C CYS A 97 -17.22 -0.54 3.32
N PRO A 98 -18.31 -1.32 3.32
CA PRO A 98 -18.79 -1.97 2.10
C PRO A 98 -19.38 -1.00 1.06
N ARG A 99 -19.47 0.28 1.41
CA ARG A 99 -19.95 1.37 0.54
C ARG A 99 -18.91 2.47 0.37
N PHE A 100 -17.63 2.16 0.55
CA PHE A 100 -16.58 3.13 0.31
C PHE A 100 -16.49 3.49 -1.18
N ARG A 101 -15.99 4.66 -1.47
CA ARG A 101 -15.50 5.03 -2.80
C ARG A 101 -14.01 5.34 -2.70
N LEU A 102 -13.30 5.08 -3.77
CA LEU A 102 -11.85 5.35 -3.89
C LEU A 102 -11.62 6.36 -5.01
N VAL A 103 -10.87 7.40 -4.73
CA VAL A 103 -10.26 8.27 -5.74
C VAL A 103 -9.37 7.40 -6.63
N GLY A 104 -9.44 7.57 -7.93
CA GLY A 104 -8.71 6.77 -8.91
C GLY A 104 -9.34 5.43 -9.29
N VAL A 105 -10.41 5.00 -8.58
CA VAL A 105 -11.15 3.76 -8.87
C VAL A 105 -12.63 4.04 -9.07
N HIS A 106 -13.34 4.54 -8.06
CA HIS A 106 -14.77 4.86 -8.10
C HIS A 106 -15.04 6.32 -8.46
N LEU A 107 -14.05 7.16 -8.25
CA LEU A 107 -14.00 8.58 -8.61
C LEU A 107 -12.76 8.80 -9.47
N ASP A 108 -12.71 9.92 -10.18
CA ASP A 108 -11.53 10.28 -10.94
C ASP A 108 -10.33 10.51 -10.02
N GLY A 109 -9.15 10.06 -10.50
CA GLY A 109 -7.91 10.04 -9.75
C GLY A 109 -6.86 11.00 -10.28
N GLY A 110 -5.62 10.79 -9.84
CA GLY A 110 -4.52 11.73 -10.03
C GLY A 110 -3.87 11.75 -11.42
N LEU A 111 -4.20 10.85 -12.35
CA LEU A 111 -3.61 10.85 -13.69
C LEU A 111 -4.24 11.94 -14.58
N GLN A 112 -4.29 13.17 -14.07
CA GLN A 112 -4.77 14.38 -14.74
C GLN A 112 -4.12 15.62 -14.13
N GLN A 113 -4.17 16.73 -14.85
CA GLN A 113 -3.49 17.96 -14.46
C GLN A 113 -4.16 18.70 -13.30
N ARG A 114 -5.47 18.57 -13.13
CA ARG A 114 -6.26 19.18 -12.04
C ARG A 114 -7.28 18.19 -11.52
N LEU A 115 -7.35 18.04 -10.20
CA LEU A 115 -8.22 17.08 -9.53
C LEU A 115 -8.96 17.77 -8.40
N GLU A 116 -10.29 17.61 -8.36
CA GLU A 116 -11.11 18.02 -7.22
C GLU A 116 -11.32 16.84 -6.28
N VAL A 117 -11.00 17.03 -4.99
CA VAL A 117 -11.18 16.02 -3.95
C VAL A 117 -11.78 16.62 -2.68
N PRO A 118 -12.49 15.82 -1.86
CA PRO A 118 -12.93 16.29 -0.55
C PRO A 118 -11.75 16.71 0.33
N ALA A 119 -11.86 17.85 0.99
CA ALA A 119 -10.82 18.38 1.89
C ALA A 119 -10.40 17.37 2.98
N SER A 120 -11.33 16.51 3.42
CA SER A 120 -11.05 15.46 4.40
C SER A 120 -10.12 14.35 3.92
N THR A 121 -9.81 14.30 2.63
CA THR A 121 -8.88 13.31 2.04
C THR A 121 -7.46 13.86 1.84
N VAL A 122 -7.24 15.13 2.16
CA VAL A 122 -5.99 15.84 1.85
C VAL A 122 -5.15 16.01 3.10
N PHE A 123 -3.91 15.55 3.05
CA PHE A 123 -2.95 15.58 4.16
C PHE A 123 -1.69 16.33 3.76
N GLY A 124 -1.38 17.41 4.48
CA GLY A 124 -0.13 18.15 4.33
C GLY A 124 1.08 17.26 4.66
N VAL A 125 2.14 17.33 3.85
CA VAL A 125 3.31 16.46 3.96
C VAL A 125 4.63 17.23 4.21
N GLY A 126 4.55 18.53 4.40
CA GLY A 126 5.72 19.37 4.63
C GLY A 126 6.65 19.42 3.41
N ASP A 127 7.94 19.15 3.62
CA ASP A 127 9.00 19.25 2.62
C ASP A 127 9.31 17.94 1.87
N LEU A 128 8.38 16.95 1.91
CA LEU A 128 8.53 15.73 1.12
C LEU A 128 8.59 16.06 -0.38
N ASP A 129 9.45 15.33 -1.09
CA ASP A 129 9.47 15.35 -2.56
C ASP A 129 8.23 14.65 -3.15
N PRO A 130 7.91 14.86 -4.45
CA PRO A 130 6.71 14.30 -5.06
C PRO A 130 6.62 12.77 -4.99
N ASP A 131 7.73 12.06 -5.23
CA ASP A 131 7.73 10.59 -5.23
C ASP A 131 7.47 10.04 -3.83
N SER A 132 8.18 10.56 -2.83
CA SER A 132 7.98 10.21 -1.42
C SER A 132 6.55 10.54 -0.98
N THR A 133 5.98 11.65 -1.44
CA THR A 133 4.60 12.05 -1.15
C THR A 133 3.60 11.06 -1.74
N ALA A 134 3.77 10.64 -3.00
CA ALA A 134 2.92 9.62 -3.63
C ALA A 134 3.02 8.26 -2.89
N PHE A 135 4.19 7.95 -2.32
CA PHE A 135 4.41 6.71 -1.57
C PHE A 135 3.76 6.67 -0.18
N VAL A 136 3.23 7.77 0.31
CA VAL A 136 2.48 7.80 1.59
C VAL A 136 1.29 6.84 1.55
N GLU A 137 0.58 6.75 0.42
CA GLU A 137 -0.55 5.82 0.30
C GLU A 137 -0.09 4.37 0.46
N PRO A 138 0.86 3.81 -0.31
CA PRO A 138 1.37 2.46 -0.09
C PRO A 138 1.95 2.23 1.31
N ALA A 139 2.64 3.22 1.87
CA ALA A 139 3.16 3.15 3.22
C ALA A 139 2.03 3.05 4.26
N SER A 140 0.88 3.68 4.03
CA SER A 140 -0.28 3.60 4.91
C SER A 140 -0.88 2.19 4.99
N ILE A 141 -0.84 1.45 3.87
CA ILE A 141 -1.25 0.03 3.83
C ILE A 141 -0.34 -0.81 4.76
N ALA A 142 0.96 -0.56 4.70
CA ALA A 142 1.93 -1.23 5.56
C ALA A 142 1.76 -0.89 7.04
N VAL A 143 1.58 0.40 7.36
CA VAL A 143 1.28 0.86 8.73
C VAL A 143 0.01 0.19 9.26
N HIS A 144 -1.07 0.18 8.46
CA HIS A 144 -2.31 -0.49 8.83
C HIS A 144 -2.11 -1.99 9.10
N ALA A 145 -1.35 -2.69 8.26
CA ALA A 145 -1.05 -4.10 8.46
C ALA A 145 -0.34 -4.36 9.81
N LEU A 146 0.61 -3.51 10.18
CA LEU A 146 1.33 -3.62 11.45
C LEU A 146 0.46 -3.21 12.66
N THR A 147 -0.42 -2.23 12.51
CA THR A 147 -1.46 -1.89 13.49
C THR A 147 -2.37 -3.09 13.72
N ARG A 148 -2.81 -3.76 12.65
CA ARG A 148 -3.61 -4.98 12.72
C ARG A 148 -2.87 -6.12 13.41
N GLY A 149 -1.59 -6.30 13.09
CA GLY A 149 -0.69 -7.29 13.69
C GLY A 149 -0.24 -6.92 15.09
N ASN A 150 -0.50 -5.69 15.57
CA ASN A 150 -0.07 -5.21 16.90
C ASN A 150 1.43 -5.47 17.14
N VAL A 151 2.26 -5.07 16.16
CA VAL A 151 3.72 -5.26 16.21
C VAL A 151 4.33 -4.65 17.47
N LYS A 152 5.33 -5.32 18.04
CA LYS A 152 6.00 -4.88 19.27
C LYS A 152 7.50 -4.64 19.05
N PRO A 153 8.10 -3.67 19.75
CA PRO A 153 9.55 -3.51 19.76
C PRO A 153 10.25 -4.79 20.24
N GLY A 154 11.35 -5.15 19.56
CA GLY A 154 12.13 -6.36 19.83
C GLY A 154 11.52 -7.67 19.31
N GLU A 155 10.27 -7.65 18.83
CA GLU A 155 9.58 -8.81 18.28
C GLU A 155 10.21 -9.26 16.96
N GLN A 156 10.33 -10.56 16.75
CA GLN A 156 10.75 -11.12 15.47
C GLN A 156 9.54 -11.18 14.52
N ALA A 157 9.71 -10.58 13.35
CA ALA A 157 8.66 -10.52 12.33
C ALA A 157 9.20 -11.05 10.99
N VAL A 158 8.39 -11.83 10.28
CA VAL A 158 8.68 -12.26 8.91
C VAL A 158 7.73 -11.56 7.96
N VAL A 159 8.29 -10.92 6.92
CA VAL A 159 7.54 -10.29 5.83
C VAL A 159 7.75 -11.10 4.56
N PHE A 160 6.70 -11.71 4.04
CA PHE A 160 6.70 -12.38 2.74
C PHE A 160 6.37 -11.40 1.62
N GLY A 161 7.29 -11.32 0.66
CA GLY A 161 7.27 -10.36 -0.45
C GLY A 161 8.07 -9.10 -0.16
N ALA A 162 8.87 -8.66 -1.13
CA ALA A 162 9.57 -7.38 -1.14
C ALA A 162 9.17 -6.53 -2.36
N GLY A 163 7.88 -6.57 -2.72
CA GLY A 163 7.25 -5.56 -3.57
C GLY A 163 7.06 -4.24 -2.81
N PRO A 164 6.41 -3.23 -3.40
CA PRO A 164 6.25 -1.92 -2.75
C PRO A 164 5.65 -2.01 -1.34
N ILE A 165 4.61 -2.81 -1.15
CA ILE A 165 3.95 -3.00 0.16
C ILE A 165 4.86 -3.76 1.13
N GLY A 166 5.54 -4.83 0.67
CA GLY A 166 6.46 -5.60 1.53
C GLY A 166 7.66 -4.78 1.98
N LEU A 167 8.22 -3.95 1.10
CA LEU A 167 9.29 -3.01 1.43
C LEU A 167 8.83 -1.95 2.42
N ALA A 168 7.63 -1.37 2.22
CA ALA A 168 7.02 -0.44 3.17
C ALA A 168 6.75 -1.12 4.53
N THR A 169 6.28 -2.39 4.53
CA THR A 169 6.06 -3.17 5.75
C THR A 169 7.37 -3.46 6.48
N THR A 170 8.43 -3.80 5.75
CA THR A 170 9.76 -3.99 6.30
C THR A 170 10.27 -2.72 6.99
N LEU A 171 10.18 -1.57 6.31
CA LEU A 171 10.57 -0.28 6.86
C LEU A 171 9.75 0.07 8.11
N ALA A 172 8.43 -0.04 8.04
CA ALA A 172 7.54 0.30 9.15
C ALA A 172 7.76 -0.61 10.36
N ALA A 173 7.96 -1.92 10.17
CA ALA A 173 8.24 -2.86 11.24
C ALA A 173 9.60 -2.58 11.90
N ALA A 174 10.65 -2.31 11.09
CA ALA A 174 11.95 -1.93 11.60
C ALA A 174 11.91 -0.60 12.38
N ALA A 175 11.19 0.41 11.87
CA ALA A 175 10.97 1.68 12.55
C ALA A 175 10.19 1.52 13.87
N ALA A 176 9.30 0.54 13.96
CA ALA A 176 8.61 0.15 15.19
C ALA A 176 9.51 -0.64 16.17
N GLY A 177 10.76 -0.90 15.81
CA GLY A 177 11.73 -1.63 16.64
C GLY A 177 11.64 -3.15 16.54
N ALA A 178 10.89 -3.70 15.59
CA ALA A 178 10.85 -5.14 15.36
C ALA A 178 12.13 -5.64 14.66
N ARG A 179 12.48 -6.91 14.88
CA ARG A 179 13.55 -7.61 14.18
C ARG A 179 12.95 -8.28 12.95
N VAL A 180 13.28 -7.80 11.77
CA VAL A 180 12.58 -8.19 10.54
C VAL A 180 13.41 -9.13 9.68
N THR A 181 12.81 -10.25 9.29
CA THR A 181 13.28 -11.07 8.16
C THR A 181 12.36 -10.86 6.98
N THR A 182 12.91 -10.42 5.83
CA THR A 182 12.14 -10.27 4.58
C THR A 182 12.48 -11.40 3.62
N VAL A 183 11.42 -12.01 3.06
CA VAL A 183 11.51 -13.17 2.15
C VAL A 183 11.06 -12.77 0.76
N ASP A 184 11.93 -12.86 -0.24
CA ASP A 184 11.57 -12.57 -1.65
C ASP A 184 12.50 -13.34 -2.60
N PRO A 185 12.00 -13.90 -3.72
CA PRO A 185 12.83 -14.63 -4.68
C PRO A 185 13.85 -13.74 -5.42
N ILE A 186 13.58 -12.43 -5.55
CA ILE A 186 14.38 -11.53 -6.38
C ILE A 186 15.52 -10.91 -5.54
N PRO A 187 16.81 -11.17 -5.87
CA PRO A 187 17.93 -10.67 -5.09
C PRO A 187 17.93 -9.15 -4.90
N ALA A 188 17.71 -8.39 -5.97
CA ALA A 188 17.69 -6.92 -5.91
C ALA A 188 16.63 -6.37 -4.93
N ARG A 189 15.48 -7.03 -4.79
CA ARG A 189 14.43 -6.68 -3.83
C ARG A 189 14.85 -6.99 -2.40
N ARG A 190 15.57 -8.11 -2.18
CA ARG A 190 16.16 -8.43 -0.87
C ARG A 190 17.19 -7.39 -0.44
N ASP A 191 18.01 -6.90 -1.39
CA ASP A 191 19.00 -5.85 -1.11
C ASP A 191 18.31 -4.53 -0.72
N LEU A 192 17.18 -4.20 -1.33
CA LEU A 192 16.35 -3.06 -0.94
C LEU A 192 15.77 -3.26 0.47
N ALA A 193 15.21 -4.43 0.76
CA ALA A 193 14.68 -4.74 2.09
C ALA A 193 15.76 -4.60 3.17
N LYS A 194 17.00 -5.03 2.88
CA LYS A 194 18.14 -4.87 3.79
C LYS A 194 18.43 -3.38 4.07
N ARG A 195 18.43 -2.53 3.04
CA ARG A 195 18.62 -1.08 3.18
C ARG A 195 17.50 -0.40 3.97
N LEU A 196 16.29 -0.96 3.93
CA LEU A 196 15.11 -0.46 4.64
C LEU A 196 14.97 -1.01 6.07
N GLY A 197 16.00 -1.69 6.58
CA GLY A 197 16.07 -2.09 7.98
C GLY A 197 15.74 -3.56 8.24
N ALA A 198 15.59 -4.41 7.22
CA ALA A 198 15.52 -5.85 7.46
C ALA A 198 16.82 -6.33 8.13
N GLU A 199 16.71 -6.98 9.30
CA GLU A 199 17.85 -7.61 9.97
C GLU A 199 18.38 -8.77 9.12
N ARG A 200 17.46 -9.52 8.50
CA ARG A 200 17.77 -10.66 7.63
C ARG A 200 16.95 -10.58 6.35
N VAL A 201 17.51 -11.10 5.29
CA VAL A 201 16.81 -11.29 4.01
C VAL A 201 17.13 -12.68 3.50
N THR A 202 16.11 -13.37 2.99
CA THR A 202 16.29 -14.75 2.54
C THR A 202 15.36 -15.12 1.40
N TRP A 203 15.71 -16.21 0.73
CA TRP A 203 14.87 -16.97 -0.16
C TRP A 203 15.41 -18.40 -0.24
N ALA A 204 14.57 -19.36 0.06
CA ALA A 204 14.91 -20.77 -0.06
C ALA A 204 13.63 -21.57 -0.42
N PRO A 205 13.74 -22.82 -0.92
CA PRO A 205 12.61 -23.73 -0.99
C PRO A 205 11.94 -23.90 0.39
N THR A 206 10.64 -24.15 0.40
CA THR A 206 9.77 -24.09 1.58
C THR A 206 10.37 -24.68 2.87
N GLN A 207 10.93 -25.90 2.81
CA GLN A 207 11.49 -26.55 4.01
C GLN A 207 12.75 -25.85 4.51
N ALA A 208 13.68 -25.52 3.61
CA ALA A 208 14.92 -24.84 3.99
C ALA A 208 14.67 -23.44 4.56
N LEU A 209 13.69 -22.72 4.03
CA LEU A 209 13.26 -21.43 4.60
C LEU A 209 12.68 -21.62 6.00
N THR A 210 11.85 -22.63 6.21
CA THR A 210 11.28 -22.95 7.51
C THR A 210 12.36 -23.23 8.54
N ASP A 211 13.36 -24.05 8.18
CA ASP A 211 14.48 -24.38 9.05
C ASP A 211 15.32 -23.14 9.38
N GLU A 212 15.64 -22.30 8.39
CA GLU A 212 16.40 -21.06 8.56
C GLU A 212 15.69 -20.07 9.49
N VAL A 213 14.37 -19.89 9.34
CA VAL A 213 13.61 -18.99 10.18
C VAL A 213 13.44 -19.54 11.60
N ARG A 214 13.26 -20.86 11.75
CA ARG A 214 13.22 -21.50 13.06
C ARG A 214 14.53 -21.36 13.80
N ASP A 215 15.66 -21.57 13.14
CA ASP A 215 16.98 -21.34 13.74
C ASP A 215 17.13 -19.90 14.24
N TRP A 216 16.67 -18.91 13.44
CA TRP A 216 16.69 -17.51 13.84
C TRP A 216 15.76 -17.21 15.02
N THR A 217 14.69 -17.97 15.20
CA THR A 217 13.67 -17.81 16.26
C THR A 217 13.83 -18.84 17.39
N ASN A 218 15.01 -19.46 17.54
CA ASN A 218 15.30 -20.49 18.55
C ASN A 218 14.33 -21.68 18.52
N GLY A 219 13.83 -22.05 17.36
CA GLY A 219 12.91 -23.17 17.14
C GLY A 219 11.41 -22.84 17.32
N GLU A 220 11.07 -21.66 17.86
CA GLU A 220 9.70 -21.31 18.21
C GLU A 220 8.87 -20.80 17.01
N GLY A 221 9.51 -20.27 15.99
CA GLY A 221 8.87 -19.52 14.90
C GLY A 221 8.66 -18.04 15.25
N PRO A 222 8.41 -17.18 14.25
CA PRO A 222 8.20 -15.75 14.48
C PRO A 222 6.82 -15.47 15.10
N PRO A 223 6.71 -14.61 16.11
CA PRO A 223 5.42 -14.19 16.68
C PRO A 223 4.52 -13.44 15.67
N LEU A 224 5.11 -12.80 14.66
CA LEU A 224 4.38 -12.08 13.63
C LEU A 224 4.84 -12.49 12.23
N VAL A 225 3.88 -12.81 11.38
CA VAL A 225 4.11 -12.99 9.93
C VAL A 225 3.20 -12.06 9.17
N VAL A 226 3.75 -11.30 8.21
CA VAL A 226 2.97 -10.43 7.31
C VAL A 226 3.11 -10.96 5.89
N GLU A 227 2.00 -11.35 5.29
CA GLU A 227 1.92 -11.84 3.92
C GLU A 227 1.54 -10.68 2.99
N THR A 228 2.46 -10.26 2.10
CA THR A 228 2.26 -9.14 1.16
C THR A 228 2.40 -9.54 -0.30
N SER A 229 2.70 -10.81 -0.57
CA SER A 229 2.98 -11.28 -1.94
C SER A 229 1.72 -11.56 -2.76
N GLY A 230 0.63 -11.99 -2.10
CA GLY A 230 -0.57 -12.49 -2.76
C GLY A 230 -0.41 -13.85 -3.44
N GLU A 231 0.73 -14.54 -3.23
CA GLU A 231 0.97 -15.87 -3.80
C GLU A 231 0.25 -16.93 -2.96
N THR A 232 -0.55 -17.79 -3.62
CA THR A 232 -1.42 -18.77 -2.94
C THR A 232 -0.67 -19.77 -2.06
N GLY A 233 0.58 -20.08 -2.40
CA GLY A 233 1.42 -21.00 -1.62
C GLY A 233 2.03 -20.40 -0.36
N VAL A 234 2.03 -19.06 -0.22
CA VAL A 234 2.69 -18.38 0.90
C VAL A 234 1.83 -18.40 2.16
N LEU A 235 0.51 -18.28 2.06
CA LEU A 235 -0.34 -18.33 3.25
C LEU A 235 -0.23 -19.65 4.03
N PRO A 236 -0.30 -20.84 3.39
CA PRO A 236 -0.03 -22.10 4.09
C PRO A 236 1.33 -22.13 4.78
N GLN A 237 2.37 -21.66 4.10
CA GLN A 237 3.72 -21.58 4.65
C GLN A 237 3.80 -20.64 5.86
N ALA A 238 3.13 -19.49 5.81
CA ALA A 238 3.04 -18.53 6.91
C ALA A 238 2.37 -19.15 8.16
N LEU A 239 1.29 -19.92 7.95
CA LEU A 239 0.59 -20.63 9.02
C LEU A 239 1.44 -21.73 9.69
N ASP A 240 2.26 -22.43 8.89
CA ASP A 240 3.19 -23.45 9.40
C ASP A 240 4.37 -22.81 10.15
N LEU A 241 4.82 -21.65 9.70
CA LEU A 241 5.99 -20.96 10.21
C LEU A 241 5.74 -20.19 11.52
N VAL A 242 4.59 -19.51 11.62
CA VAL A 242 4.25 -18.67 12.78
C VAL A 242 4.33 -19.46 14.09
N SER A 243 4.81 -18.82 15.16
CA SER A 243 4.86 -19.43 16.49
C SER A 243 3.46 -19.80 17.03
N ALA A 244 3.40 -20.67 18.03
CA ALA A 244 2.20 -20.81 18.85
C ALA A 244 1.86 -19.45 19.51
N ALA A 245 0.57 -19.14 19.66
CA ALA A 245 0.03 -17.83 20.07
C ALA A 245 0.48 -16.65 19.20
N GLY A 246 0.99 -16.92 17.99
CA GLY A 246 1.44 -15.91 17.03
C GLY A 246 0.33 -15.38 16.13
N ARG A 247 0.68 -14.46 15.24
CA ARG A 247 -0.26 -13.75 14.35
C ARG A 247 0.21 -13.78 12.90
N VAL A 248 -0.72 -14.06 11.98
CA VAL A 248 -0.49 -13.92 10.54
C VAL A 248 -1.39 -12.80 10.02
N VAL A 249 -0.79 -11.75 9.44
CA VAL A 249 -1.52 -10.65 8.80
C VAL A 249 -1.46 -10.85 7.29
N VAL A 250 -2.63 -10.98 6.67
CA VAL A 250 -2.78 -11.19 5.22
C VAL A 250 -3.12 -9.85 4.56
N VAL A 251 -2.23 -9.36 3.73
CA VAL A 251 -2.34 -8.10 2.97
C VAL A 251 -2.42 -8.38 1.47
N GLY A 252 -1.65 -9.37 1.00
CA GLY A 252 -1.59 -9.73 -0.40
C GLY A 252 -2.94 -10.18 -0.94
N MET A 253 -3.33 -9.65 -2.09
CA MET A 253 -4.57 -10.05 -2.77
C MET A 253 -4.28 -11.19 -3.76
N SER A 254 -5.05 -12.26 -3.67
CA SER A 254 -4.99 -13.40 -4.59
C SER A 254 -6.39 -13.79 -5.05
N SER A 255 -6.54 -14.13 -6.32
CA SER A 255 -7.75 -14.76 -6.86
C SER A 255 -7.73 -16.30 -6.76
N GLY A 256 -6.59 -16.86 -6.38
CA GLY A 256 -6.40 -18.30 -6.26
C GLY A 256 -6.89 -18.87 -4.93
N THR A 257 -6.89 -20.20 -4.83
CA THR A 257 -7.24 -20.94 -3.60
C THR A 257 -5.97 -21.37 -2.87
N ALA A 258 -5.87 -21.03 -1.59
CA ALA A 258 -4.81 -21.50 -0.70
C ALA A 258 -5.33 -22.74 0.10
N GLY A 259 -4.61 -23.85 -0.01
CA GLY A 259 -4.95 -25.08 0.74
C GLY A 259 -4.10 -25.18 2.02
N PHE A 260 -4.74 -25.34 3.17
CA PHE A 260 -4.06 -25.56 4.45
C PHE A 260 -4.90 -26.48 5.36
N ARG A 261 -4.26 -27.05 6.38
CA ARG A 261 -4.91 -27.91 7.37
C ARG A 261 -5.56 -27.05 8.46
N PRO A 262 -6.91 -27.03 8.62
CA PRO A 262 -7.58 -26.18 9.61
C PRO A 262 -7.15 -26.44 11.05
N GLY A 263 -6.68 -27.66 11.37
CA GLY A 263 -6.18 -28.03 12.70
C GLY A 263 -5.03 -27.15 13.21
N VAL A 264 -4.30 -26.44 12.33
CA VAL A 264 -3.24 -25.53 12.73
C VAL A 264 -3.73 -24.42 13.67
N PHE A 265 -4.97 -23.98 13.52
CA PHE A 265 -5.55 -22.92 14.36
C PHE A 265 -5.66 -23.34 15.85
N PRO A 266 -6.39 -24.43 16.20
CA PRO A 266 -6.48 -24.82 17.60
C PRO A 266 -5.18 -25.44 18.14
N GLU A 267 -4.33 -26.02 17.30
CA GLU A 267 -3.04 -26.59 17.74
C GLU A 267 -2.04 -25.54 18.18
N LYS A 268 -2.01 -24.39 17.52
CA LYS A 268 -1.09 -23.28 17.83
C LYS A 268 -1.79 -22.09 18.50
N GLU A 269 -3.12 -22.06 18.53
CA GLU A 269 -3.93 -20.91 19.01
C GLU A 269 -3.52 -19.58 18.32
N ILE A 270 -3.38 -19.63 16.99
CA ILE A 270 -2.91 -18.49 16.17
C ILE A 270 -4.05 -17.59 15.74
N ASP A 271 -3.74 -16.28 15.62
CA ASP A 271 -4.62 -15.29 15.00
C ASP A 271 -4.30 -15.16 13.50
N VAL A 272 -5.33 -15.21 12.64
CA VAL A 272 -5.22 -14.85 11.23
C VAL A 272 -6.06 -13.60 10.97
N LEU A 273 -5.38 -12.53 10.55
CA LEU A 273 -5.94 -11.19 10.46
C LEU A 273 -5.87 -10.69 9.01
N GLY A 274 -7.01 -10.37 8.40
CA GLY A 274 -7.02 -9.63 7.15
C GLY A 274 -6.67 -8.17 7.37
N SER A 275 -5.91 -7.58 6.44
CA SER A 275 -5.62 -6.15 6.38
C SER A 275 -6.02 -5.62 5.01
N SER A 276 -6.75 -4.52 4.97
CA SER A 276 -7.27 -3.92 3.72
C SER A 276 -7.30 -2.41 3.84
N CYS A 277 -6.80 -1.72 2.81
CA CYS A 277 -6.72 -0.27 2.80
C CYS A 277 -6.02 0.28 4.08
N ALA A 278 -6.29 1.53 4.43
CA ALA A 278 -5.78 2.16 5.65
C ALA A 278 -6.83 3.12 6.23
N THR A 279 -6.81 3.34 7.54
CA THR A 279 -7.57 4.42 8.17
C THR A 279 -6.89 5.77 7.93
N ALA A 280 -7.59 6.87 8.17
CA ALA A 280 -6.99 8.21 8.12
C ALA A 280 -5.84 8.38 9.13
N GLU A 281 -5.94 7.73 10.29
CA GLU A 281 -4.89 7.72 11.31
C GLU A 281 -3.64 6.97 10.83
N ASP A 282 -3.81 5.78 10.21
CA ASP A 282 -2.69 5.05 9.61
C ASP A 282 -2.04 5.84 8.49
N PHE A 283 -2.84 6.61 7.72
CA PHE A 283 -2.33 7.48 6.65
C PHE A 283 -1.47 8.62 7.22
N LEU A 284 -1.91 9.28 8.29
CA LEU A 284 -1.12 10.30 8.98
C LEU A 284 0.18 9.71 9.56
N ASN A 285 0.10 8.52 10.16
CA ASN A 285 1.29 7.81 10.65
C ASN A 285 2.25 7.45 9.50
N ALA A 286 1.73 7.15 8.32
CA ALA A 286 2.54 6.93 7.12
C ALA A 286 3.24 8.21 6.63
N VAL A 287 2.60 9.38 6.71
CA VAL A 287 3.27 10.67 6.44
C VAL A 287 4.51 10.81 7.32
N HIS A 288 4.39 10.56 8.64
CA HIS A 288 5.51 10.64 9.56
C HIS A 288 6.59 9.60 9.25
N LEU A 289 6.20 8.36 8.95
CA LEU A 289 7.13 7.29 8.59
C LEU A 289 7.94 7.64 7.34
N VAL A 290 7.28 8.09 6.29
CA VAL A 290 7.92 8.46 5.02
C VAL A 290 8.84 9.66 5.21
N SER A 291 8.38 10.70 5.93
CA SER A 291 9.18 11.90 6.23
C SER A 291 10.48 11.55 6.96
N ALA A 292 10.41 10.68 7.95
CA ALA A 292 11.58 10.26 8.73
C ALA A 292 12.56 9.39 7.93
N ASN A 293 12.13 8.76 6.83
CA ASN A 293 12.90 7.74 6.08
C ASN A 293 13.09 8.07 4.61
N ARG A 294 12.81 9.30 4.15
CA ARG A 294 12.82 9.69 2.73
C ARG A 294 14.10 9.31 1.98
N ALA A 295 15.25 9.47 2.60
CA ALA A 295 16.53 9.15 1.98
C ALA A 295 16.67 7.64 1.66
N SER A 296 16.16 6.78 2.53
CA SER A 296 16.18 5.33 2.33
C SER A 296 15.16 4.88 1.27
N LEU A 297 14.07 5.63 1.11
CA LEU A 297 12.99 5.33 0.17
C LEU A 297 13.35 5.66 -1.29
N ALA A 298 14.29 6.57 -1.55
CA ALA A 298 14.64 7.01 -2.90
C ALA A 298 14.97 5.84 -3.86
N ALA A 299 15.52 4.74 -3.36
CA ALA A 299 15.85 3.56 -4.17
C ALA A 299 14.64 2.68 -4.54
N ILE A 300 13.44 2.96 -4.00
CA ILE A 300 12.21 2.24 -4.35
C ILE A 300 11.64 2.76 -5.68
N PHE A 301 11.79 4.07 -5.96
CA PHE A 301 11.25 4.71 -7.16
C PHE A 301 12.10 4.35 -8.38
N SER A 302 11.79 3.21 -9.00
CA SER A 302 12.66 2.59 -9.99
C SER A 302 12.47 3.17 -11.40
N HIS A 303 11.28 3.63 -11.74
CA HIS A 303 10.95 4.08 -13.10
C HIS A 303 9.98 5.26 -13.07
N HIS A 304 10.21 6.21 -13.99
CA HIS A 304 9.36 7.39 -14.18
C HIS A 304 8.88 7.50 -15.61
N PHE A 305 7.61 7.83 -15.79
CA PHE A 305 6.99 8.08 -17.07
C PHE A 305 6.22 9.40 -17.01
N PRO A 306 6.26 10.24 -18.06
CA PRO A 306 5.39 11.41 -18.11
C PRO A 306 3.93 10.97 -18.33
N LEU A 307 2.96 11.81 -17.91
CA LEU A 307 1.53 11.54 -18.08
C LEU A 307 1.15 11.18 -19.53
N THR A 308 1.78 11.82 -20.50
CA THR A 308 1.57 11.54 -21.94
C THR A 308 1.94 10.12 -22.36
N ARG A 309 2.71 9.40 -21.52
CA ARG A 309 3.10 8.00 -21.70
C ARG A 309 2.54 7.07 -20.62
N ALA A 310 1.46 7.48 -19.96
CA ALA A 310 0.87 6.68 -18.87
C ALA A 310 0.47 5.27 -19.33
N ALA A 311 -0.08 5.11 -20.55
CA ALA A 311 -0.42 3.78 -21.07
C ALA A 311 0.80 2.85 -21.13
N GLU A 312 1.95 3.35 -21.60
CA GLU A 312 3.21 2.59 -21.63
C GLU A 312 3.70 2.23 -20.21
N ALA A 313 3.52 3.15 -19.24
CA ALA A 313 3.86 2.88 -17.84
C ALA A 313 3.06 1.71 -17.29
N PHE A 314 1.77 1.62 -17.60
CA PHE A 314 0.91 0.51 -17.19
C PHE A 314 1.29 -0.81 -17.87
N GLU A 315 1.53 -0.79 -19.19
CA GLU A 315 1.99 -1.97 -19.93
C GLU A 315 3.34 -2.47 -19.39
N PHE A 316 4.28 -1.56 -19.13
CA PHE A 316 5.56 -1.88 -18.51
C PHE A 316 5.37 -2.49 -17.12
N ALA A 317 4.54 -1.89 -16.26
CA ALA A 317 4.26 -2.40 -14.91
C ALA A 317 3.63 -3.80 -14.94
N MET A 318 2.69 -4.05 -15.87
CA MET A 318 2.02 -5.35 -16.03
C MET A 318 2.97 -6.44 -16.54
N SER A 319 4.03 -6.09 -17.27
CA SER A 319 5.06 -7.05 -17.68
C SER A 319 5.93 -7.55 -16.50
N ARG A 320 5.79 -6.95 -15.31
CA ARG A 320 6.46 -7.30 -14.05
C ARG A 320 7.99 -7.47 -14.19
N PRO A 321 8.70 -6.48 -14.75
CA PRO A 321 10.15 -6.60 -14.86
C PRO A 321 10.77 -6.71 -13.48
N PRO A 322 11.83 -7.54 -13.29
CA PRO A 322 12.37 -7.83 -11.98
C PRO A 322 13.00 -6.62 -11.28
N ASP A 323 13.41 -5.61 -12.02
CA ASP A 323 13.96 -4.33 -11.55
C ASP A 323 12.89 -3.26 -11.28
N ALA A 324 11.64 -3.49 -11.69
CA ALA A 324 10.54 -2.59 -11.36
C ALA A 324 10.07 -2.82 -9.92
N ILE A 325 10.14 -1.77 -9.11
CA ILE A 325 9.63 -1.75 -7.74
C ILE A 325 8.43 -0.81 -7.68
N LYS A 326 8.65 0.49 -7.65
CA LYS A 326 7.60 1.50 -7.73
C LYS A 326 7.78 2.31 -9.02
N ILE A 327 6.75 2.33 -9.82
CA ILE A 327 6.67 3.11 -11.05
C ILE A 327 5.84 4.35 -10.73
N VAL A 328 6.35 5.50 -11.14
CA VAL A 328 5.72 6.81 -10.91
C VAL A 328 5.40 7.46 -12.26
N VAL A 329 4.20 7.98 -12.39
CA VAL A 329 3.80 8.84 -13.50
C VAL A 329 3.92 10.29 -13.05
N THR A 330 4.76 11.06 -13.74
CA THR A 330 4.90 12.50 -13.49
C THR A 330 3.84 13.28 -14.25
N VAL A 331 3.13 14.14 -13.55
CA VAL A 331 2.03 14.97 -14.08
C VAL A 331 2.51 16.41 -14.08
N ASN A 332 2.96 16.93 -15.24
CA ASN A 332 3.44 18.30 -15.39
C ASN A 332 2.57 19.09 -16.37
#